data_d99a6484c5cdfdc1eeb81f5d9ceb88f2
#
_entry.id   d99a6484c5cdfdc1eeb81f5d9ceb88f2
#
_cell.length_a   1.000
_cell.length_b   1.000
_cell.length_c   1.000
_cell.angle_alpha   90.00
_cell.angle_beta   90.00
_cell.angle_gamma   90.00
#
_symmetry.space_group_name_H-M   'P 1'
#
loop_
_entity.id
_entity.type
_entity.pdbx_description
1 polymer ?
#
loop_
_entity_poly.entity_id
_entity_poly.type
_entity_poly.pdbx_seq_one_letter_code
_entity_poly.pdbx_strand_id
1 'polypeptide(L)'
;GAQNEFKKNFFIPIQAQRDAEASARLKRLTGPFILRRLKIDKTIIADLPEKNEMKVFCALTKEQASLYAAVAQDAIRSIGESEGIQRKGQVLATLSKLKQVCNHPAQFLGDNSAIPGRSGKLARLTEMLEEALAEGDRALVFSQFAEMGAIIQKHAQEAFGREVLFLHGATPKKHRDRMVERFQSSNGNGDSPRVFVLSLKAGGTGLNLTAANHVFHFDRWWNPAVENQATDRAFRIGQTRNVQVHKFICAGTLEDKIDEMIEHKQAIAASVVGAGENWLTELSTDQLKELFTLRRDAVSE
;
A
#
# COMPACT_ATOMS: atom_id res chain seq x y z
N GLY A 1 -0.91 -14.68 -32.66
CA GLY A 1 -0.25 -16.01 -32.59
C GLY A 1 -0.81 -16.83 -31.44
N ALA A 2 -0.59 -18.13 -31.45
CA ALA A 2 -1.07 -19.01 -30.39
C ALA A 2 -0.34 -18.71 -29.07
N GLN A 3 -1.03 -18.85 -27.93
CA GLN A 3 -0.50 -18.59 -26.59
C GLN A 3 0.83 -19.34 -26.31
N ASN A 4 0.96 -20.58 -26.85
CA ASN A 4 2.16 -21.39 -26.73
C ASN A 4 3.36 -20.81 -27.48
N GLU A 5 3.16 -20.19 -28.64
CA GLU A 5 4.22 -19.52 -29.39
C GLU A 5 4.71 -18.27 -28.67
N PHE A 6 3.80 -17.48 -28.12
CA PHE A 6 4.16 -16.33 -27.29
C PHE A 6 4.98 -16.75 -26.06
N LYS A 7 4.54 -17.83 -25.39
CA LYS A 7 5.24 -18.37 -24.24
C LYS A 7 6.66 -18.83 -24.58
N LYS A 8 6.83 -19.53 -25.70
CA LYS A 8 8.12 -20.04 -26.16
C LYS A 8 9.06 -18.94 -26.66
N ASN A 9 8.55 -17.95 -27.40
CA ASN A 9 9.38 -16.97 -28.10
C ASN A 9 9.65 -15.70 -27.28
N PHE A 10 8.85 -15.42 -26.23
CA PHE A 10 8.96 -14.21 -25.44
C PHE A 10 8.93 -14.47 -23.93
N PHE A 11 7.91 -15.17 -23.42
CA PHE A 11 7.72 -15.31 -21.98
C PHE A 11 8.89 -16.05 -21.30
N ILE A 12 9.23 -17.24 -21.79
CA ILE A 12 10.33 -18.05 -21.23
C ILE A 12 11.70 -17.38 -21.41
N PRO A 13 12.09 -16.90 -22.61
CA PRO A 13 13.36 -16.21 -22.80
C PRO A 13 13.49 -14.96 -21.92
N ILE A 14 12.45 -14.14 -21.81
CA ILE A 14 12.50 -12.90 -21.03
C ILE A 14 12.53 -13.20 -19.52
N GLN A 15 11.67 -14.08 -19.03
CA GLN A 15 11.54 -14.34 -17.59
C GLN A 15 12.60 -15.28 -17.03
N ALA A 16 12.90 -16.39 -17.73
CA ALA A 16 13.81 -17.40 -17.23
C ALA A 16 15.28 -17.14 -17.63
N GLN A 17 15.50 -16.60 -18.84
CA GLN A 17 16.84 -16.43 -19.42
C GLN A 17 17.31 -14.97 -19.42
N ARG A 18 16.45 -14.00 -19.00
CA ARG A 18 16.71 -12.56 -19.04
C ARG A 18 17.22 -12.07 -20.41
N ASP A 19 16.69 -12.65 -21.47
CA ASP A 19 17.07 -12.36 -22.84
C ASP A 19 16.67 -10.93 -23.22
N ALA A 20 17.68 -10.06 -23.35
CA ALA A 20 17.50 -8.65 -23.69
C ALA A 20 17.02 -8.47 -25.15
N GLU A 21 17.40 -9.38 -26.05
CA GLU A 21 17.00 -9.32 -27.46
C GLU A 21 15.52 -9.69 -27.62
N ALA A 22 15.06 -10.75 -26.96
CA ALA A 22 13.65 -11.12 -26.90
C ALA A 22 12.80 -10.00 -26.30
N SER A 23 13.28 -9.32 -25.25
CA SER A 23 12.62 -8.17 -24.64
C SER A 23 12.52 -6.99 -25.62
N ALA A 24 13.62 -6.64 -26.28
CA ALA A 24 13.65 -5.56 -27.28
C ALA A 24 12.75 -5.85 -28.48
N ARG A 25 12.72 -7.11 -28.93
CA ARG A 25 11.83 -7.56 -30.01
C ARG A 25 10.36 -7.47 -29.61
N LEU A 26 10.00 -7.89 -28.38
CA LEU A 26 8.64 -7.74 -27.87
C LEU A 26 8.24 -6.27 -27.80
N LYS A 27 9.12 -5.41 -27.27
CA LYS A 27 8.88 -3.97 -27.18
C LYS A 27 8.67 -3.33 -28.56
N ARG A 28 9.41 -3.74 -29.59
CA ARG A 28 9.20 -3.26 -30.96
C ARG A 28 7.86 -3.73 -31.55
N LEU A 29 7.45 -4.95 -31.30
CA LEU A 29 6.19 -5.50 -31.78
C LEU A 29 4.95 -4.88 -31.10
N THR A 30 5.06 -4.62 -29.80
CA THR A 30 3.94 -4.08 -29.00
C THR A 30 3.90 -2.57 -28.96
N GLY A 31 5.03 -1.89 -29.18
CA GLY A 31 5.16 -0.44 -29.13
C GLY A 31 4.11 0.34 -29.94
N PRO A 32 3.82 -0.03 -31.21
CA PRO A 32 2.79 0.65 -31.99
C PRO A 32 1.36 0.54 -31.43
N PHE A 33 1.10 -0.49 -30.61
CA PHE A 33 -0.22 -0.80 -30.04
C PHE A 33 -0.35 -0.37 -28.58
N ILE A 34 0.77 -0.04 -27.89
CA ILE A 34 0.80 0.35 -26.49
C ILE A 34 1.23 1.81 -26.39
N LEU A 35 0.27 2.71 -26.35
CA LEU A 35 0.52 4.11 -26.08
C LEU A 35 0.63 4.32 -24.56
N ARG A 36 1.84 4.26 -24.01
CA ARG A 36 2.12 4.60 -22.61
C ARG A 36 2.38 6.09 -22.49
N ARG A 37 1.39 6.85 -22.07
CA ARG A 37 1.55 8.26 -21.69
C ARG A 37 1.93 8.34 -20.22
N LEU A 38 3.05 8.99 -19.93
CA LEU A 38 3.43 9.28 -18.55
C LEU A 38 2.74 10.56 -18.11
N LYS A 39 2.04 10.56 -16.99
CA LYS A 39 1.36 11.74 -16.42
C LYS A 39 2.34 12.86 -16.04
N ILE A 40 3.62 12.55 -15.92
CA ILE A 40 4.71 13.49 -15.58
C ILE A 40 5.16 14.29 -16.82
N ASP A 41 4.77 13.89 -18.01
CA ASP A 41 5.15 14.59 -19.23
C ASP A 41 4.33 15.87 -19.38
N LYS A 42 4.91 16.98 -18.94
CA LYS A 42 4.30 18.32 -19.01
C LYS A 42 3.96 18.78 -20.44
N THR A 43 4.54 18.14 -21.45
CA THR A 43 4.19 18.42 -22.87
C THR A 43 2.84 17.82 -23.27
N ILE A 44 2.39 16.80 -22.51
CA ILE A 44 1.13 16.08 -22.78
C ILE A 44 0.01 16.58 -21.84
N ILE A 45 0.34 16.89 -20.59
CA ILE A 45 -0.63 17.35 -19.56
C ILE A 45 0.02 18.53 -18.83
N ALA A 46 -0.24 19.74 -19.32
CA ALA A 46 0.29 20.98 -18.74
C ALA A 46 -0.34 21.34 -17.38
N ASP A 47 -1.56 20.85 -17.12
CA ASP A 47 -2.43 21.33 -16.02
C ASP A 47 -2.45 20.45 -14.77
N LEU A 48 -1.62 19.39 -14.67
CA LEU A 48 -1.53 18.62 -13.46
C LEU A 48 -0.61 19.34 -12.45
N PRO A 49 -1.08 19.55 -11.20
CA PRO A 49 -0.27 20.11 -10.13
C PRO A 49 0.88 19.17 -9.74
N GLU A 50 1.70 19.57 -8.79
CA GLU A 50 2.81 18.75 -8.30
C GLU A 50 2.32 17.60 -7.45
N LYS A 51 3.05 16.49 -7.51
CA LYS A 51 2.88 15.34 -6.64
C LYS A 51 4.15 15.16 -5.79
N ASN A 52 3.99 15.34 -4.48
CA ASN A 52 5.07 15.22 -3.51
C ASN A 52 4.89 13.88 -2.74
N GLU A 53 5.85 12.98 -2.85
CA GLU A 53 5.84 11.71 -2.14
C GLU A 53 6.84 11.72 -1.00
N MET A 54 6.40 11.32 0.20
CA MET A 54 7.25 11.24 1.39
C MET A 54 7.02 9.95 2.15
N LYS A 55 8.07 9.42 2.77
CA LYS A 55 8.01 8.31 3.71
C LYS A 55 7.77 8.85 5.11
N VAL A 56 6.87 8.22 5.85
CA VAL A 56 6.55 8.54 7.24
C VAL A 56 6.97 7.36 8.09
N PHE A 57 8.10 7.50 8.76
CA PHE A 57 8.60 6.47 9.66
C PHE A 57 7.89 6.56 11.01
N CYS A 58 7.37 5.41 11.48
CA CYS A 58 6.65 5.27 12.73
C CYS A 58 7.35 4.25 13.62
N ALA A 59 7.45 4.52 14.92
CA ALA A 59 7.91 3.55 15.88
C ALA A 59 6.77 2.59 16.30
N LEU A 60 7.11 1.39 16.69
CA LEU A 60 6.18 0.45 17.32
C LEU A 60 5.94 0.85 18.79
N THR A 61 4.74 0.60 19.30
CA THR A 61 4.50 0.59 20.74
C THR A 61 5.17 -0.64 21.38
N LYS A 62 5.37 -0.63 22.69
CA LYS A 62 5.93 -1.78 23.43
C LYS A 62 5.08 -3.04 23.24
N GLU A 63 3.75 -2.89 23.16
CA GLU A 63 2.83 -3.99 22.86
C GLU A 63 3.05 -4.55 21.45
N GLN A 64 3.12 -3.68 20.44
CA GLN A 64 3.39 -4.09 19.06
C GLN A 64 4.73 -4.81 18.93
N ALA A 65 5.78 -4.31 19.57
CA ALA A 65 7.10 -4.90 19.55
C ALA A 65 7.12 -6.32 20.16
N SER A 66 6.43 -6.50 21.30
CA SER A 66 6.30 -7.81 21.95
C SER A 66 5.55 -8.82 21.08
N LEU A 67 4.42 -8.40 20.47
CA LEU A 67 3.67 -9.25 19.55
C LEU A 67 4.48 -9.57 18.29
N TYR A 68 5.17 -8.57 17.75
CA TYR A 68 6.01 -8.74 16.56
C TYR A 68 7.12 -9.77 16.80
N ALA A 69 7.84 -9.65 17.92
CA ALA A 69 8.91 -10.57 18.28
C ALA A 69 8.40 -12.01 18.47
N ALA A 70 7.24 -12.18 19.13
CA ALA A 70 6.61 -13.50 19.31
C ALA A 70 6.24 -14.14 17.97
N VAL A 71 5.59 -13.38 17.07
CA VAL A 71 5.20 -13.86 15.72
C VAL A 71 6.43 -14.21 14.89
N ALA A 72 7.48 -13.38 14.92
CA ALA A 72 8.71 -13.62 14.18
C ALA A 72 9.43 -14.88 14.66
N GLN A 73 9.52 -15.08 15.99
CA GLN A 73 10.17 -16.25 16.58
C GLN A 73 9.44 -17.56 16.23
N ASP A 74 8.12 -17.57 16.36
CA ASP A 74 7.30 -18.73 16.02
C ASP A 74 7.39 -19.09 14.53
N ALA A 75 7.35 -18.06 13.67
CA ALA A 75 7.46 -18.24 12.22
C ALA A 75 8.80 -18.83 11.79
N ILE A 76 9.93 -18.38 12.35
CA ILE A 76 11.26 -18.89 12.02
C ILE A 76 11.33 -20.40 12.32
N ARG A 77 10.76 -20.84 13.45
CA ARG A 77 10.68 -22.26 13.81
C ARG A 77 9.85 -23.05 12.79
N SER A 78 8.62 -22.61 12.54
CA SER A 78 7.68 -23.32 11.65
C SER A 78 8.17 -23.39 10.20
N ILE A 79 8.80 -22.31 9.70
CA ILE A 79 9.35 -22.25 8.34
C ILE A 79 10.58 -23.17 8.20
N GLY A 80 11.41 -23.28 9.25
CA GLY A 80 12.57 -24.17 9.26
C GLY A 80 12.21 -25.65 9.18
N GLU A 81 11.03 -26.03 9.64
CA GLU A 81 10.50 -27.40 9.63
C GLU A 81 9.66 -27.74 8.39
N SER A 82 9.47 -26.81 7.45
CA SER A 82 8.59 -26.97 6.30
C SER A 82 9.30 -26.82 4.96
N GLU A 83 8.77 -27.50 3.93
CA GLU A 83 9.33 -27.49 2.58
C GLU A 83 8.26 -27.18 1.50
N GLY A 84 8.72 -26.86 0.30
CA GLY A 84 7.90 -26.71 -0.91
C GLY A 84 6.74 -25.72 -0.75
N ILE A 85 5.53 -26.14 -1.11
CA ILE A 85 4.33 -25.30 -1.12
C ILE A 85 3.92 -24.88 0.30
N GLN A 86 4.10 -25.75 1.28
CA GLN A 86 3.78 -25.47 2.69
C GLN A 86 4.66 -24.33 3.22
N ARG A 87 5.96 -24.38 2.96
CA ARG A 87 6.91 -23.33 3.33
C ARG A 87 6.50 -21.98 2.71
N LYS A 88 6.18 -21.96 1.41
CA LYS A 88 5.72 -20.73 0.73
C LYS A 88 4.45 -20.16 1.38
N GLY A 89 3.49 -21.00 1.70
CA GLY A 89 2.27 -20.60 2.40
C GLY A 89 2.54 -20.00 3.78
N GLN A 90 3.44 -20.61 4.56
CA GLN A 90 3.83 -20.11 5.88
C GLN A 90 4.55 -18.75 5.80
N VAL A 91 5.46 -18.58 4.83
CA VAL A 91 6.14 -17.29 4.61
C VAL A 91 5.12 -16.19 4.33
N LEU A 92 4.19 -16.39 3.41
CA LEU A 92 3.16 -15.38 3.09
C LEU A 92 2.23 -15.08 4.27
N ALA A 93 1.83 -16.12 5.01
CA ALA A 93 1.01 -15.94 6.21
C ALA A 93 1.76 -15.15 7.29
N THR A 94 3.05 -15.42 7.50
CA THR A 94 3.89 -14.68 8.44
C THR A 94 4.05 -13.22 8.05
N LEU A 95 4.34 -12.94 6.78
CA LEU A 95 4.44 -11.58 6.27
C LEU A 95 3.13 -10.80 6.52
N SER A 96 1.99 -11.44 6.28
CA SER A 96 0.69 -10.84 6.55
C SER A 96 0.47 -10.56 8.04
N LYS A 97 0.79 -11.53 8.93
CA LYS A 97 0.67 -11.37 10.38
C LYS A 97 1.56 -10.24 10.92
N LEU A 98 2.83 -10.19 10.51
CA LEU A 98 3.76 -9.14 10.94
C LEU A 98 3.30 -7.75 10.49
N LYS A 99 2.75 -7.61 9.27
CA LYS A 99 2.14 -6.35 8.82
C LYS A 99 0.91 -5.97 9.64
N GLN A 100 0.06 -6.92 10.00
CA GLN A 100 -1.09 -6.66 10.87
C GLN A 100 -0.64 -6.17 12.25
N VAL A 101 0.42 -6.74 12.82
CA VAL A 101 1.01 -6.24 14.08
C VAL A 101 1.57 -4.83 13.91
N CYS A 102 2.29 -4.55 12.82
CA CYS A 102 2.79 -3.21 12.50
C CYS A 102 1.65 -2.19 12.36
N ASN A 103 0.51 -2.61 11.84
CA ASN A 103 -0.65 -1.75 11.72
C ASN A 103 -1.32 -1.49 13.06
N HIS A 104 -1.80 -2.55 13.73
CA HIS A 104 -2.51 -2.41 15.01
C HIS A 104 -2.67 -3.77 15.72
N PRO A 105 -2.44 -3.87 17.06
CA PRO A 105 -2.67 -5.11 17.81
C PRO A 105 -4.09 -5.66 17.67
N ALA A 106 -5.12 -4.83 17.72
CA ALA A 106 -6.51 -5.28 17.57
C ALA A 106 -6.81 -5.89 16.20
N GLN A 107 -6.12 -5.47 15.15
CA GLN A 107 -6.22 -6.09 13.83
C GLN A 107 -5.62 -7.49 13.83
N PHE A 108 -4.44 -7.65 14.42
CA PHE A 108 -3.74 -8.95 14.49
C PHE A 108 -4.48 -9.95 15.37
N LEU A 109 -4.98 -9.50 16.55
CA LEU A 109 -5.68 -10.34 17.50
C LEU A 109 -7.11 -10.69 17.04
N GLY A 110 -7.77 -9.80 16.30
CA GLY A 110 -9.14 -9.98 15.84
C GLY A 110 -10.18 -10.04 16.98
N ASP A 111 -9.87 -9.44 18.13
CA ASP A 111 -10.60 -9.58 19.39
C ASP A 111 -11.52 -8.39 19.71
N ASN A 112 -11.67 -7.45 18.79
CA ASN A 112 -12.40 -6.19 18.99
C ASN A 112 -11.95 -5.37 20.21
N SER A 113 -10.72 -5.53 20.65
CA SER A 113 -10.13 -4.81 21.76
C SER A 113 -10.03 -3.29 21.51
N ALA A 114 -9.71 -2.52 22.55
CA ALA A 114 -9.58 -1.07 22.48
C ALA A 114 -8.58 -0.63 21.39
N ILE A 115 -8.88 0.49 20.72
CA ILE A 115 -8.09 1.01 19.62
C ILE A 115 -7.07 2.08 20.10
N PRO A 116 -7.44 3.10 20.91
CA PRO A 116 -6.56 4.22 21.19
C PRO A 116 -5.23 3.85 21.87
N GLY A 117 -4.13 4.52 21.46
CA GLY A 117 -2.83 4.43 22.13
C GLY A 117 -2.02 3.17 21.88
N ARG A 118 -2.48 2.24 21.04
CA ARG A 118 -1.85 0.92 20.82
C ARG A 118 -1.06 0.80 19.53
N SER A 119 -1.06 1.82 18.66
CA SER A 119 -0.36 1.79 17.37
C SER A 119 0.34 3.10 17.09
N GLY A 120 1.65 3.05 16.86
CA GLY A 120 2.42 4.23 16.47
C GLY A 120 2.00 4.79 15.10
N LYS A 121 1.66 3.92 14.14
CA LYS A 121 1.12 4.36 12.85
C LYS A 121 -0.21 5.08 12.99
N LEU A 122 -1.13 4.53 13.80
CA LEU A 122 -2.46 5.14 13.96
C LEU A 122 -2.38 6.48 14.68
N ALA A 123 -1.51 6.61 15.68
CA ALA A 123 -1.25 7.89 16.35
C ALA A 123 -0.73 8.92 15.34
N ARG A 124 0.28 8.58 14.56
CA ARG A 124 0.86 9.48 13.55
C ARG A 124 -0.14 9.85 12.45
N LEU A 125 -0.96 8.90 11.99
CA LEU A 125 -2.02 9.19 11.03
C LEU A 125 -3.03 10.20 11.59
N THR A 126 -3.39 10.06 12.87
CA THR A 126 -4.33 10.96 13.52
C THR A 126 -3.80 12.40 13.55
N GLU A 127 -2.55 12.60 13.97
CA GLU A 127 -1.88 13.91 13.96
C GLU A 127 -1.90 14.55 12.57
N MET A 128 -1.49 13.80 11.55
CA MET A 128 -1.41 14.31 10.17
C MET A 128 -2.79 14.57 9.56
N LEU A 129 -3.81 13.78 9.92
CA LEU A 129 -5.18 14.04 9.50
C LEU A 129 -5.74 15.28 10.19
N GLU A 130 -5.42 15.51 11.48
CA GLU A 130 -5.83 16.71 12.21
C GLU A 130 -5.27 17.97 11.53
N GLU A 131 -3.98 17.99 11.19
CA GLU A 131 -3.33 19.07 10.44
C GLU A 131 -4.05 19.33 9.10
N ALA A 132 -4.23 18.28 8.29
CA ALA A 132 -4.87 18.39 6.98
C ALA A 132 -6.33 18.92 7.10
N LEU A 133 -7.09 18.43 8.08
CA LEU A 133 -8.47 18.85 8.29
C LEU A 133 -8.57 20.30 8.79
N ALA A 134 -7.60 20.77 9.62
CA ALA A 134 -7.51 22.14 10.07
C ALA A 134 -7.28 23.13 8.90
N GLU A 135 -6.47 22.72 7.90
CA GLU A 135 -6.26 23.47 6.65
C GLU A 135 -7.44 23.42 5.68
N GLY A 136 -8.47 22.65 6.00
CA GLY A 136 -9.64 22.49 5.13
C GLY A 136 -9.43 21.47 4.00
N ASP A 137 -8.38 20.66 4.08
CA ASP A 137 -8.01 19.66 3.10
C ASP A 137 -8.85 18.40 3.18
N ARG A 138 -8.74 17.55 2.16
CA ARG A 138 -9.40 16.24 2.09
C ARG A 138 -8.38 15.14 1.89
N ALA A 139 -8.61 14.03 2.58
CA ALA A 139 -7.68 12.92 2.66
C ALA A 139 -8.26 11.60 2.17
N LEU A 140 -7.45 10.85 1.42
CA LEU A 140 -7.65 9.43 1.14
C LEU A 140 -6.72 8.62 2.02
N VAL A 141 -7.22 7.59 2.69
CA VAL A 141 -6.42 6.66 3.47
C VAL A 141 -6.57 5.26 2.90
N PHE A 142 -5.49 4.70 2.40
CA PHE A 142 -5.47 3.37 1.80
C PHE A 142 -4.88 2.34 2.75
N SER A 143 -5.56 1.19 2.89
CA SER A 143 -5.03 -0.01 3.53
C SER A 143 -5.27 -1.24 2.66
N GLN A 144 -4.36 -2.21 2.71
CA GLN A 144 -4.56 -3.50 2.06
C GLN A 144 -5.58 -4.39 2.80
N PHE A 145 -5.78 -4.12 4.10
CA PHE A 145 -6.67 -4.89 4.98
C PHE A 145 -7.98 -4.14 5.20
N ALA A 146 -9.10 -4.78 4.87
CA ALA A 146 -10.42 -4.19 5.10
C ALA A 146 -10.70 -4.01 6.61
N GLU A 147 -10.21 -4.94 7.43
CA GLU A 147 -10.32 -4.89 8.89
C GLU A 147 -9.61 -3.65 9.45
N MET A 148 -8.39 -3.34 8.94
CA MET A 148 -7.69 -2.12 9.33
C MET A 148 -8.41 -0.88 8.86
N GLY A 149 -8.99 -0.90 7.66
CA GLY A 149 -9.82 0.18 7.16
C GLY A 149 -11.00 0.49 8.10
N ALA A 150 -11.66 -0.52 8.64
CA ALA A 150 -12.74 -0.35 9.63
C ALA A 150 -12.22 0.24 10.96
N ILE A 151 -11.05 -0.20 11.43
CA ILE A 151 -10.39 0.35 12.63
C ILE A 151 -10.07 1.83 12.42
N ILE A 152 -9.47 2.19 11.29
CA ILE A 152 -9.15 3.59 10.95
C ILE A 152 -10.43 4.43 10.88
N GLN A 153 -11.48 3.95 10.21
CA GLN A 153 -12.75 4.65 10.12
C GLN A 153 -13.31 4.96 11.50
N LYS A 154 -13.46 3.93 12.33
CA LYS A 154 -14.01 4.08 13.69
C LYS A 154 -13.20 5.06 14.53
N HIS A 155 -11.88 4.88 14.56
CA HIS A 155 -10.98 5.73 15.32
C HIS A 155 -11.04 7.20 14.86
N ALA A 156 -11.00 7.47 13.56
CA ALA A 156 -11.04 8.82 13.02
C ALA A 156 -12.41 9.49 13.24
N GLN A 157 -13.52 8.73 13.16
CA GLN A 157 -14.84 9.25 13.51
C GLN A 157 -14.93 9.67 14.98
N GLU A 158 -14.39 8.86 15.89
CA GLU A 158 -14.34 9.15 17.32
C GLU A 158 -13.41 10.34 17.62
N ALA A 159 -12.23 10.40 17.01
CA ALA A 159 -11.24 11.45 17.22
C ALA A 159 -11.71 12.83 16.72
N PHE A 160 -12.32 12.88 15.54
CA PHE A 160 -12.66 14.16 14.89
C PHE A 160 -14.14 14.55 15.04
N GLY A 161 -15.00 13.69 15.59
CA GLY A 161 -16.44 13.93 15.73
C GLY A 161 -17.14 14.14 14.38
N ARG A 162 -16.61 13.59 13.28
CA ARG A 162 -17.10 13.79 11.92
C ARG A 162 -17.24 12.46 11.19
N GLU A 163 -18.12 12.43 10.20
CA GLU A 163 -18.27 11.25 9.34
C GLU A 163 -16.98 10.98 8.54
N VAL A 164 -16.56 9.71 8.56
CA VAL A 164 -15.47 9.17 7.74
C VAL A 164 -16.05 8.10 6.83
N LEU A 165 -15.87 8.26 5.53
CA LEU A 165 -16.31 7.26 4.55
C LEU A 165 -15.37 6.05 4.54
N PHE A 166 -15.93 4.86 4.32
CA PHE A 166 -15.14 3.64 4.15
C PHE A 166 -15.66 2.80 3.00
N LEU A 167 -14.79 2.56 2.02
CA LEU A 167 -15.06 1.74 0.85
C LEU A 167 -14.18 0.48 0.85
N HIS A 168 -14.82 -0.68 0.77
CA HIS A 168 -14.15 -1.98 0.70
C HIS A 168 -14.76 -2.88 -0.39
N GLY A 169 -14.15 -4.04 -0.64
CA GLY A 169 -14.53 -4.92 -1.75
C GLY A 169 -16.00 -5.39 -1.74
N ALA A 170 -16.61 -5.52 -0.56
CA ALA A 170 -18.00 -5.92 -0.41
C ALA A 170 -19.01 -4.75 -0.53
N THR A 171 -18.55 -3.50 -0.71
CA THR A 171 -19.45 -2.33 -0.83
C THR A 171 -20.22 -2.40 -2.15
N PRO A 172 -21.57 -2.41 -2.13
CA PRO A 172 -22.40 -2.45 -3.33
C PRO A 172 -22.16 -1.25 -4.22
N LYS A 173 -22.23 -1.42 -5.56
CA LYS A 173 -21.95 -0.37 -6.55
C LYS A 173 -22.71 0.93 -6.27
N LYS A 174 -24.02 0.86 -6.02
CA LYS A 174 -24.85 2.04 -5.74
C LYS A 174 -24.38 2.82 -4.49
N HIS A 175 -23.92 2.13 -3.45
CA HIS A 175 -23.34 2.79 -2.26
C HIS A 175 -21.99 3.41 -2.56
N ARG A 176 -21.14 2.73 -3.34
CA ARG A 176 -19.85 3.26 -3.81
C ARG A 176 -20.02 4.56 -4.56
N ASP A 177 -20.91 4.59 -5.56
CA ASP A 177 -21.16 5.78 -6.39
C ASP A 177 -21.63 6.96 -5.53
N ARG A 178 -22.54 6.71 -4.57
CA ARG A 178 -23.02 7.71 -3.63
C ARG A 178 -21.93 8.23 -2.68
N MET A 179 -21.04 7.36 -2.19
CA MET A 179 -19.90 7.78 -1.35
C MET A 179 -18.95 8.68 -2.13
N VAL A 180 -18.64 8.32 -3.38
CA VAL A 180 -17.78 9.12 -4.26
C VAL A 180 -18.40 10.49 -4.52
N GLU A 181 -19.67 10.55 -4.87
CA GLU A 181 -20.42 11.80 -5.10
C GLU A 181 -20.38 12.70 -3.86
N ARG A 182 -20.68 12.16 -2.68
CA ARG A 182 -20.63 12.90 -1.40
C ARG A 182 -19.23 13.40 -1.07
N PHE A 183 -18.19 12.62 -1.35
CA PHE A 183 -16.81 13.02 -1.13
C PHE A 183 -16.37 14.11 -2.10
N GLN A 184 -16.82 14.07 -3.35
CA GLN A 184 -16.46 15.04 -4.38
C GLN A 184 -17.26 16.35 -4.27
N SER A 185 -18.48 16.31 -3.71
CA SER A 185 -19.29 17.51 -3.54
C SER A 185 -18.68 18.44 -2.50
N SER A 186 -18.49 19.71 -2.87
CA SER A 186 -18.18 20.79 -1.95
C SER A 186 -19.44 21.57 -1.60
N ASN A 187 -20.35 20.92 -0.86
CA ASN A 187 -21.50 21.65 -0.31
C ASN A 187 -20.98 22.62 0.72
N GLY A 188 -21.17 23.94 0.49
CA GLY A 188 -20.65 25.02 1.33
C GLY A 188 -21.10 25.03 2.80
N ASN A 189 -21.88 24.04 3.22
CA ASN A 189 -22.41 23.89 4.60
C ASN A 189 -21.47 23.15 5.57
N GLY A 190 -20.22 22.84 5.19
CA GLY A 190 -19.25 22.21 6.12
C GLY A 190 -19.48 20.73 6.44
N ASP A 191 -20.56 20.13 5.97
CA ASP A 191 -21.04 18.80 6.38
C ASP A 191 -20.59 17.65 5.44
N SER A 192 -19.78 17.94 4.42
CA SER A 192 -19.28 16.90 3.53
C SER A 192 -18.12 16.14 4.15
N PRO A 193 -18.08 14.79 4.03
CA PRO A 193 -16.99 13.98 4.53
C PRO A 193 -15.65 14.40 3.93
N ARG A 194 -14.63 14.61 4.79
CA ARG A 194 -13.31 15.05 4.34
C ARG A 194 -12.26 13.93 4.36
N VAL A 195 -12.55 12.83 5.02
CA VAL A 195 -11.68 11.64 5.05
C VAL A 195 -12.40 10.47 4.42
N PHE A 196 -11.71 9.81 3.49
CA PHE A 196 -12.22 8.63 2.81
C PHE A 196 -11.20 7.50 2.95
N VAL A 197 -11.56 6.47 3.71
CA VAL A 197 -10.78 5.24 3.88
C VAL A 197 -11.14 4.27 2.75
N LEU A 198 -10.14 3.66 2.13
CA LEU A 198 -10.34 2.74 1.01
C LEU A 198 -9.48 1.49 1.18
N SER A 199 -10.06 0.30 0.96
CA SER A 199 -9.23 -0.86 0.76
C SER A 199 -8.59 -0.82 -0.64
N LEU A 200 -7.31 -1.18 -0.74
CA LEU A 200 -6.57 -1.15 -2.02
C LEU A 200 -7.25 -1.96 -3.12
N LYS A 201 -7.86 -3.09 -2.78
CA LYS A 201 -8.62 -3.93 -3.73
C LYS A 201 -9.87 -3.22 -4.26
N ALA A 202 -10.56 -2.44 -3.42
CA ALA A 202 -11.74 -1.68 -3.83
C ALA A 202 -11.38 -0.42 -4.62
N GLY A 203 -10.23 0.19 -4.34
CA GLY A 203 -9.70 1.34 -5.06
C GLY A 203 -9.35 1.06 -6.53
N GLY A 204 -9.25 -0.21 -6.97
CA GLY A 204 -8.88 -0.61 -8.34
C GLY A 204 -9.89 -0.26 -9.44
N THR A 205 -11.07 0.26 -9.12
CA THR A 205 -12.22 0.41 -10.04
C THR A 205 -12.39 1.79 -10.67
N GLY A 206 -11.31 2.47 -11.08
CA GLY A 206 -11.44 3.69 -11.91
C GLY A 206 -12.05 4.91 -11.22
N LEU A 207 -12.08 4.95 -9.90
CA LEU A 207 -12.63 6.06 -9.12
C LEU A 207 -11.94 7.38 -9.45
N ASN A 208 -12.70 8.47 -9.48
CA ASN A 208 -12.18 9.82 -9.54
C ASN A 208 -12.38 10.48 -8.17
N LEU A 209 -11.28 10.81 -7.47
CA LEU A 209 -11.29 11.35 -6.11
C LEU A 209 -10.41 12.61 -6.02
N THR A 210 -10.50 13.46 -7.04
CA THR A 210 -9.70 14.68 -7.17
C THR A 210 -10.03 15.78 -6.14
N ALA A 211 -11.08 15.62 -5.35
CA ALA A 211 -11.32 16.50 -4.20
C ALA A 211 -10.26 16.32 -3.09
N ALA A 212 -9.56 15.17 -3.06
CA ALA A 212 -8.49 14.93 -2.11
C ALA A 212 -7.15 15.46 -2.62
N ASN A 213 -6.40 16.08 -1.75
CA ASN A 213 -5.02 16.52 -1.97
C ASN A 213 -4.02 15.84 -1.01
N HIS A 214 -4.50 15.07 -0.02
CA HIS A 214 -3.68 14.17 0.79
C HIS A 214 -4.00 12.72 0.50
N VAL A 215 -2.97 11.90 0.33
CA VAL A 215 -3.06 10.45 0.12
C VAL A 215 -2.16 9.74 1.12
N PHE A 216 -2.74 8.93 1.98
CA PHE A 216 -2.04 8.17 3.00
C PHE A 216 -2.07 6.68 2.63
N HIS A 217 -0.90 6.08 2.41
CA HIS A 217 -0.72 4.64 2.34
C HIS A 217 -0.37 4.14 3.74
N PHE A 218 -1.37 3.67 4.49
CA PHE A 218 -1.22 3.26 5.89
C PHE A 218 -0.35 2.01 6.05
N ASP A 219 -0.43 1.10 5.08
CA ASP A 219 0.46 -0.05 4.96
C ASP A 219 1.04 -0.13 3.54
N ARG A 220 2.30 -0.53 3.44
CA ARG A 220 3.03 -0.65 2.17
C ARG A 220 2.58 -1.88 1.41
N TRP A 221 2.38 -1.71 0.11
CA TRP A 221 2.17 -2.83 -0.81
C TRP A 221 3.49 -3.29 -1.41
N TRP A 222 3.65 -4.61 -1.57
CA TRP A 222 4.85 -5.20 -2.16
C TRP A 222 5.11 -4.77 -3.61
N ASN A 223 4.06 -4.40 -4.32
CA ASN A 223 4.12 -3.90 -5.68
C ASN A 223 3.81 -2.40 -5.72
N PRO A 224 4.82 -1.55 -5.93
CA PRO A 224 4.64 -0.09 -5.99
C PRO A 224 3.62 0.36 -7.05
N ALA A 225 3.40 -0.44 -8.10
CA ALA A 225 2.41 -0.11 -9.12
C ALA A 225 0.97 -0.06 -8.57
N VAL A 226 0.67 -0.85 -7.53
CA VAL A 226 -0.64 -0.84 -6.86
C VAL A 226 -0.80 0.44 -6.03
N GLU A 227 0.23 0.86 -5.30
CA GLU A 227 0.23 2.14 -4.56
C GLU A 227 0.09 3.33 -5.53
N ASN A 228 0.84 3.33 -6.62
CA ASN A 228 0.75 4.36 -7.64
C ASN A 228 -0.65 4.41 -8.26
N GLN A 229 -1.26 3.26 -8.54
CA GLN A 229 -2.62 3.20 -9.05
C GLN A 229 -3.64 3.76 -8.04
N ALA A 230 -3.45 3.53 -6.75
CA ALA A 230 -4.30 4.11 -5.70
C ALA A 230 -4.10 5.63 -5.61
N THR A 231 -2.87 6.12 -5.60
CA THR A 231 -2.53 7.55 -5.64
C THR A 231 -3.12 8.25 -6.88
N ASP A 232 -3.15 7.58 -8.01
CA ASP A 232 -3.72 8.08 -9.27
C ASP A 232 -5.23 8.34 -9.21
N ARG A 233 -5.91 8.03 -8.11
CA ARG A 233 -7.32 8.41 -7.89
C ARG A 233 -7.45 9.88 -7.50
N ALA A 234 -6.50 10.41 -6.73
CA ALA A 234 -6.39 11.82 -6.38
C ALA A 234 -5.59 12.61 -7.43
N PHE A 235 -4.46 12.04 -7.88
CA PHE A 235 -3.58 12.65 -8.88
C PHE A 235 -4.05 12.34 -10.31
N ARG A 236 -5.07 13.07 -10.75
CA ARG A 236 -5.74 12.84 -12.03
C ARG A 236 -6.17 14.16 -12.66
N ILE A 237 -6.46 14.15 -13.97
CA ILE A 237 -7.04 15.31 -14.71
C ILE A 237 -8.26 15.82 -13.95
N GLY A 238 -8.27 17.12 -13.66
CA GLY A 238 -9.25 17.79 -12.81
C GLY A 238 -8.78 18.03 -11.38
N GLN A 239 -7.56 17.58 -11.02
CA GLN A 239 -6.91 17.99 -9.79
C GLN A 239 -6.35 19.41 -9.93
N THR A 240 -6.67 20.29 -8.98
CA THR A 240 -6.26 21.70 -8.99
C THR A 240 -5.26 22.03 -7.88
N ARG A 241 -5.01 21.10 -6.96
CA ARG A 241 -4.13 21.27 -5.79
C ARG A 241 -2.96 20.30 -5.85
N ASN A 242 -1.82 20.69 -5.28
CA ASN A 242 -0.68 19.79 -5.11
C ASN A 242 -1.09 18.57 -4.28
N VAL A 243 -0.72 17.36 -4.75
CA VAL A 243 -1.07 16.13 -4.06
C VAL A 243 0.10 15.69 -3.19
N GLN A 244 -0.15 15.57 -1.90
CA GLN A 244 0.80 15.07 -0.92
C GLN A 244 0.56 13.59 -0.65
N VAL A 245 1.57 12.76 -0.88
CA VAL A 245 1.49 11.30 -0.72
C VAL A 245 2.37 10.87 0.43
N HIS A 246 1.77 10.27 1.44
CA HIS A 246 2.43 9.83 2.66
C HIS A 246 2.45 8.31 2.71
N LYS A 247 3.64 7.71 2.76
CA LYS A 247 3.84 6.26 2.80
C LYS A 247 4.32 5.87 4.19
N PHE A 248 3.46 5.22 4.98
CA PHE A 248 3.79 4.84 6.36
C PHE A 248 4.63 3.56 6.39
N ILE A 249 5.67 3.58 7.22
CA ILE A 249 6.63 2.50 7.40
C ILE A 249 6.95 2.38 8.89
N CYS A 250 6.77 1.20 9.47
CA CYS A 250 7.30 0.94 10.81
C CYS A 250 8.82 0.76 10.73
N ALA A 251 9.56 1.70 11.34
CA ALA A 251 11.02 1.66 11.38
C ALA A 251 11.53 0.38 12.04
N GLY A 252 12.64 -0.16 11.56
CA GLY A 252 13.29 -1.33 12.14
C GLY A 252 12.52 -2.64 12.01
N THR A 253 11.44 -2.69 11.23
CA THR A 253 10.62 -3.88 10.99
C THR A 253 10.81 -4.45 9.59
N LEU A 254 10.05 -5.50 9.26
CA LEU A 254 9.99 -6.03 7.89
C LEU A 254 9.58 -4.97 6.87
N GLU A 255 8.75 -3.98 7.24
CA GLU A 255 8.29 -2.95 6.30
C GLU A 255 9.42 -2.05 5.83
N ASP A 256 10.30 -1.66 6.74
CA ASP A 256 11.49 -0.87 6.46
C ASP A 256 12.44 -1.62 5.52
N LYS A 257 12.76 -2.88 5.84
CA LYS A 257 13.63 -3.72 5.02
C LYS A 257 13.06 -3.98 3.62
N ILE A 258 11.75 -4.19 3.53
CA ILE A 258 11.10 -4.38 2.22
C ILE A 258 11.10 -3.09 1.42
N ASP A 259 10.92 -1.95 2.06
CA ASP A 259 11.01 -0.66 1.39
C ASP A 259 12.41 -0.45 0.77
N GLU A 260 13.47 -0.72 1.53
CA GLU A 260 14.85 -0.72 1.05
C GLU A 260 15.04 -1.69 -0.14
N MET A 261 14.53 -2.91 -0.04
CA MET A 261 14.61 -3.90 -1.12
C MET A 261 13.85 -3.48 -2.38
N ILE A 262 12.71 -2.81 -2.25
CA ILE A 262 11.95 -2.27 -3.38
C ILE A 262 12.74 -1.16 -4.07
N GLU A 263 13.37 -0.25 -3.32
CA GLU A 263 14.19 0.82 -3.87
C GLU A 263 15.41 0.28 -4.61
N HIS A 264 16.14 -0.66 -4.02
CA HIS A 264 17.25 -1.33 -4.69
C HIS A 264 16.81 -2.07 -5.97
N LYS A 265 15.65 -2.72 -5.95
CA LYS A 265 15.09 -3.36 -7.16
C LYS A 265 14.64 -2.36 -8.20
N GLN A 266 14.08 -1.23 -7.82
CA GLN A 266 13.70 -0.18 -8.77
C GLN A 266 14.93 0.44 -9.44
N ALA A 267 16.03 0.61 -8.71
CA ALA A 267 17.31 1.05 -9.27
C ALA A 267 17.90 0.05 -10.29
N ILE A 268 17.65 -1.28 -10.08
CA ILE A 268 18.13 -2.34 -10.98
C ILE A 268 17.08 -2.67 -12.04
N ALA A 269 15.82 -2.51 -11.74
CA ALA A 269 14.67 -3.04 -12.49
C ALA A 269 13.76 -1.99 -13.11
N ALA A 270 14.32 -0.97 -13.74
CA ALA A 270 13.60 -0.36 -14.87
C ALA A 270 13.22 -1.41 -15.95
N SER A 271 13.71 -2.66 -15.82
CA SER A 271 13.51 -3.78 -16.76
C SER A 271 12.66 -4.95 -16.23
N VAL A 272 12.28 -5.03 -14.94
CA VAL A 272 11.55 -6.21 -14.39
C VAL A 272 10.24 -5.78 -13.75
N VAL A 273 9.29 -5.40 -14.57
CA VAL A 273 7.87 -5.27 -14.19
C VAL A 273 7.26 -6.68 -14.13
N GLY A 274 6.81 -7.16 -12.95
CA GLY A 274 5.96 -8.33 -12.89
C GLY A 274 6.13 -9.33 -11.73
N ALA A 275 7.11 -9.18 -10.86
CA ALA A 275 7.21 -10.06 -9.70
C ALA A 275 6.34 -9.52 -8.55
N GLY A 276 5.12 -10.07 -8.39
CA GLY A 276 4.33 -9.91 -7.17
C GLY A 276 5.09 -10.45 -5.94
N GLU A 277 4.38 -10.80 -4.86
CA GLU A 277 4.94 -11.30 -3.57
C GLU A 277 5.82 -12.56 -3.71
N ASN A 278 5.78 -13.24 -4.85
CA ASN A 278 6.44 -14.54 -5.07
C ASN A 278 7.94 -14.54 -4.80
N TRP A 279 8.65 -13.43 -5.03
CA TRP A 279 10.09 -13.36 -4.78
C TRP A 279 10.46 -13.49 -3.30
N LEU A 280 9.57 -13.07 -2.38
CA LEU A 280 9.77 -13.21 -0.94
C LEU A 280 9.73 -14.68 -0.50
N THR A 281 8.97 -15.50 -1.20
CA THR A 281 8.88 -16.94 -0.91
C THR A 281 10.11 -17.73 -1.37
N GLU A 282 10.96 -17.14 -2.20
CA GLU A 282 12.22 -17.74 -2.69
C GLU A 282 13.43 -17.40 -1.78
N LEU A 283 13.24 -16.56 -0.75
CA LEU A 283 14.30 -16.23 0.22
C LEU A 283 14.69 -17.46 1.03
N SER A 284 16.01 -17.59 1.34
CA SER A 284 16.51 -18.62 2.23
C SER A 284 15.98 -18.41 3.66
N THR A 285 16.07 -19.44 4.50
CA THR A 285 15.66 -19.34 5.91
C THR A 285 16.45 -18.27 6.66
N ASP A 286 17.75 -18.12 6.39
CA ASP A 286 18.58 -17.09 7.00
C ASP A 286 18.17 -15.68 6.53
N GLN A 287 17.87 -15.50 5.25
CA GLN A 287 17.35 -14.24 4.73
C GLN A 287 15.99 -13.87 5.32
N LEU A 288 15.10 -14.87 5.52
CA LEU A 288 13.81 -14.65 6.19
C LEU A 288 14.00 -14.32 7.68
N LYS A 289 14.95 -14.96 8.36
CA LYS A 289 15.31 -14.63 9.74
C LYS A 289 15.79 -13.18 9.85
N GLU A 290 16.66 -12.76 8.95
CA GLU A 290 17.12 -11.37 8.89
C GLU A 290 15.96 -10.42 8.61
N LEU A 291 15.09 -10.75 7.64
CA LEU A 291 13.92 -9.94 7.28
C LEU A 291 12.94 -9.76 8.44
N PHE A 292 12.69 -10.81 9.24
CA PHE A 292 11.73 -10.77 10.35
C PHE A 292 12.30 -10.23 11.65
N THR A 293 13.63 -10.15 11.78
CA THR A 293 14.25 -9.66 13.01
C THR A 293 13.92 -8.18 13.25
N LEU A 294 13.40 -7.87 14.44
CA LEU A 294 13.13 -6.51 14.88
C LEU A 294 14.44 -5.81 15.25
N ARG A 295 14.67 -4.61 14.74
CA ARG A 295 15.82 -3.79 15.15
C ARG A 295 15.54 -3.09 16.48
N ARG A 296 16.59 -2.72 17.21
CA ARG A 296 16.47 -2.08 18.53
C ARG A 296 15.83 -0.69 18.48
N ASP A 297 15.97 0.02 17.37
CA ASP A 297 15.42 1.35 17.10
C ASP A 297 13.93 1.36 16.67
N ALA A 298 13.31 0.18 16.62
CA ALA A 298 11.91 0.04 16.17
C ALA A 298 10.87 0.48 17.20
N VAL A 299 11.25 0.65 18.47
CA VAL A 299 10.32 0.89 19.58
C VAL A 299 10.43 2.34 20.07
N SER A 300 9.28 3.01 20.27
CA SER A 300 9.25 4.29 20.96
C SER A 300 9.65 4.12 22.43
N GLU A 301 10.51 5.01 22.93
CA GLU A 301 10.88 5.08 24.34
C GLU A 301 9.69 5.30 25.30
#